data_eeddfd2a5657851c9f7df6411e855ab5
#
_entry.id   eeddfd2a5657851c9f7df6411e855ab5
#
_cell.length_a   1.000
_cell.length_b   1.000
_cell.length_c   1.000
_cell.angle_alpha   90.00
_cell.angle_beta   90.00
_cell.angle_gamma   90.00
#
_symmetry.space_group_name_H-M   'P 1'
#
loop_
_entity.id
_entity.type
_entity.pdbx_description
1 polymer ?
#
loop_
_entity_poly.entity_id
_entity_poly.type
_entity_poly.pdbx_seq_one_letter_code
_entity_poly.pdbx_strand_id
1 'polypeptide(L)'
;MNLNNTDYKLTMYKKYIIGLFTLCCAGNAAAQSLAQAKQLFLNGEFEQAKPAFQKLVKQAPSNANYNYWYGACCYETGEKKEAQPYLEKSAARKVIDAYRYLGKLYYDIYRFDDAVDNYEQHIEWLEKKKRPTEMAEAELEQIKQAARMIKGVENITVIDSFVVDKNDFLKAYKISRESGALYHDPAISGTVYQTEMGNKVLYGNQSTDGKMQLYSRIRLLDGWSEPEPLTSLNEQGNVNYPFLMSDGITLYYASDGEGSLGGYDIFVTRYDSENSNYLRPDNIGMPFNSPANDYMYAIDEFNNIGWFASDRYQPDNKVCIYVFVPNSSKEEIGRAHV
;
A
#
# COMPACT_ATOMS: atom_id res chain seq x y z
N MET A 1 -71.44 -25.45 -8.10
CA MET A 1 -71.33 -24.24 -8.96
C MET A 1 -71.09 -23.05 -8.07
N ASN A 2 -70.08 -22.26 -8.27
CA ASN A 2 -69.53 -21.12 -7.55
C ASN A 2 -68.23 -21.40 -6.72
N LEU A 3 -67.18 -21.68 -7.46
CA LEU A 3 -65.82 -21.63 -6.95
C LEU A 3 -64.92 -20.78 -7.92
N ASN A 4 -65.27 -19.50 -8.16
CA ASN A 4 -64.50 -18.69 -9.08
C ASN A 4 -64.41 -17.19 -8.72
N ASN A 5 -64.83 -16.80 -7.50
CA ASN A 5 -64.79 -15.36 -7.17
C ASN A 5 -63.72 -15.00 -6.06
N THR A 6 -63.17 -16.00 -5.38
CA THR A 6 -62.21 -15.79 -4.30
C THR A 6 -60.76 -15.79 -4.84
N ASP A 7 -60.48 -16.58 -5.87
CA ASP A 7 -59.11 -16.65 -6.47
C ASP A 7 -58.78 -15.41 -7.31
N TYR A 8 -59.78 -14.79 -7.95
CA TYR A 8 -59.57 -13.57 -8.73
C TYR A 8 -59.27 -12.35 -7.86
N LYS A 9 -59.87 -12.27 -6.67
CA LYS A 9 -59.54 -11.20 -5.69
C LYS A 9 -58.19 -11.40 -5.07
N LEU A 10 -57.77 -12.62 -4.78
CA LEU A 10 -56.46 -12.90 -4.19
C LEU A 10 -55.28 -12.61 -5.17
N THR A 11 -55.50 -12.88 -6.47
CA THR A 11 -54.53 -12.61 -7.54
C THR A 11 -54.40 -11.10 -7.82
N MET A 12 -55.50 -10.36 -7.73
CA MET A 12 -55.50 -8.89 -7.85
C MET A 12 -54.75 -8.24 -6.66
N TYR A 13 -55.04 -8.69 -5.42
CA TYR A 13 -54.32 -8.15 -4.25
C TYR A 13 -52.82 -8.47 -4.26
N LYS A 14 -52.40 -9.65 -4.74
CA LYS A 14 -50.95 -9.95 -4.93
C LYS A 14 -50.29 -9.05 -5.98
N LYS A 15 -50.98 -8.71 -7.09
CA LYS A 15 -50.43 -7.77 -8.08
C LYS A 15 -50.35 -6.34 -7.56
N TYR A 16 -51.28 -5.89 -6.73
CA TYR A 16 -51.22 -4.55 -6.10
C TYR A 16 -50.15 -4.49 -4.98
N ILE A 17 -49.95 -5.57 -4.20
CA ILE A 17 -48.88 -5.62 -3.18
C ILE A 17 -47.49 -5.68 -3.81
N ILE A 18 -47.32 -6.42 -4.92
CA ILE A 18 -46.07 -6.45 -5.66
C ILE A 18 -45.81 -5.11 -6.36
N GLY A 19 -46.84 -4.46 -6.90
CA GLY A 19 -46.78 -3.12 -7.47
C GLY A 19 -46.43 -2.02 -6.44
N LEU A 20 -46.93 -2.13 -5.20
CA LEU A 20 -46.62 -1.20 -4.12
C LEU A 20 -45.18 -1.43 -3.56
N PHE A 21 -44.71 -2.69 -3.51
CA PHE A 21 -43.35 -3.00 -3.07
C PHE A 21 -42.30 -2.59 -4.11
N THR A 22 -42.58 -2.70 -5.41
CA THR A 22 -41.70 -2.20 -6.47
C THR A 22 -41.70 -0.67 -6.57
N LEU A 23 -42.78 0.00 -6.21
CA LEU A 23 -42.85 1.46 -6.17
C LEU A 23 -42.15 2.03 -4.90
N CYS A 24 -42.10 1.29 -3.79
CA CYS A 24 -41.33 1.68 -2.60
C CYS A 24 -39.84 1.50 -2.77
N CYS A 25 -39.36 0.62 -3.65
CA CYS A 25 -37.91 0.50 -3.95
C CYS A 25 -37.40 1.53 -4.98
N ALA A 26 -38.30 2.15 -5.75
CA ALA A 26 -37.94 3.21 -6.71
C ALA A 26 -38.07 4.63 -6.12
N GLY A 27 -38.49 4.78 -4.88
CA GLY A 27 -38.82 6.07 -4.25
C GLY A 27 -37.86 6.57 -3.18
N ASN A 28 -36.82 5.85 -2.85
CA ASN A 28 -35.84 6.25 -1.80
C ASN A 28 -34.47 6.65 -2.35
N ALA A 29 -34.42 7.33 -3.48
CA ALA A 29 -33.40 8.35 -3.71
C ALA A 29 -33.86 9.64 -2.97
N ALA A 30 -34.15 9.53 -1.68
CA ALA A 30 -34.30 10.68 -0.82
C ALA A 30 -32.97 11.43 -0.91
N ALA A 31 -33.00 12.70 -1.36
CA ALA A 31 -31.82 13.54 -1.43
C ALA A 31 -31.20 13.56 -0.03
N GLN A 32 -30.07 12.89 0.13
CA GLN A 32 -29.32 12.89 1.38
C GLN A 32 -29.17 14.34 1.82
N SER A 33 -29.53 14.65 3.06
CA SER A 33 -29.29 15.97 3.59
C SER A 33 -27.77 16.21 3.70
N LEU A 34 -27.34 17.46 3.62
CA LEU A 34 -25.94 17.81 3.82
C LEU A 34 -25.40 17.25 5.15
N ALA A 35 -26.22 17.25 6.20
CA ALA A 35 -25.84 16.71 7.50
C ALA A 35 -25.58 15.20 7.45
N GLN A 36 -26.45 14.44 6.78
CA GLN A 36 -26.26 12.99 6.59
C GLN A 36 -25.01 12.69 5.75
N ALA A 37 -24.81 13.41 4.64
CA ALA A 37 -23.61 13.22 3.82
C ALA A 37 -22.32 13.49 4.60
N LYS A 38 -22.30 14.54 5.43
CA LYS A 38 -21.16 14.82 6.33
C LYS A 38 -20.95 13.72 7.36
N GLN A 39 -22.01 13.17 7.92
CA GLN A 39 -21.90 12.08 8.88
C GLN A 39 -21.31 10.82 8.23
N LEU A 40 -21.78 10.46 7.03
CA LEU A 40 -21.22 9.34 6.25
C LEU A 40 -19.74 9.58 5.96
N PHE A 41 -19.37 10.78 5.55
CA PHE A 41 -17.97 11.15 5.32
C PHE A 41 -17.10 10.97 6.58
N LEU A 42 -17.58 11.47 7.72
CA LEU A 42 -16.85 11.35 9.00
C LEU A 42 -16.73 9.89 9.47
N ASN A 43 -17.66 9.02 9.08
CA ASN A 43 -17.61 7.59 9.36
C ASN A 43 -16.71 6.81 8.38
N GLY A 44 -16.13 7.46 7.34
CA GLY A 44 -15.37 6.79 6.28
C GLY A 44 -16.23 6.14 5.19
N GLU A 45 -17.54 6.39 5.17
CA GLU A 45 -18.48 5.83 4.20
C GLU A 45 -18.54 6.68 2.91
N PHE A 46 -17.37 6.87 2.28
CA PHE A 46 -17.16 7.83 1.19
C PHE A 46 -18.00 7.54 -0.05
N GLU A 47 -18.14 6.26 -0.44
CA GLU A 47 -18.99 5.86 -1.57
C GLU A 47 -20.45 6.27 -1.39
N GLN A 48 -20.95 6.19 -0.15
CA GLN A 48 -22.32 6.57 0.17
C GLN A 48 -22.49 8.09 0.27
N ALA A 49 -21.45 8.82 0.71
CA ALA A 49 -21.45 10.27 0.83
C ALA A 49 -21.30 10.98 -0.53
N LYS A 50 -20.51 10.42 -1.44
CA LYS A 50 -20.11 11.02 -2.73
C LYS A 50 -21.28 11.53 -3.58
N PRO A 51 -22.39 10.79 -3.82
CA PRO A 51 -23.48 11.26 -4.65
C PRO A 51 -24.17 12.54 -4.14
N ALA A 52 -24.27 12.70 -2.81
CA ALA A 52 -24.85 13.89 -2.22
C ALA A 52 -23.96 15.11 -2.43
N PHE A 53 -22.64 14.97 -2.21
CA PHE A 53 -21.68 16.05 -2.45
C PHE A 53 -21.56 16.39 -3.93
N GLN A 54 -21.62 15.43 -4.84
CA GLN A 54 -21.67 15.65 -6.29
C GLN A 54 -22.86 16.53 -6.69
N LYS A 55 -24.04 16.25 -6.14
CA LYS A 55 -25.24 17.07 -6.37
C LYS A 55 -25.05 18.50 -5.86
N LEU A 56 -24.47 18.67 -4.68
CA LEU A 56 -24.21 19.98 -4.08
C LEU A 56 -23.19 20.80 -4.89
N VAL A 57 -22.11 20.18 -5.37
CA VAL A 57 -21.16 20.84 -6.27
C VAL A 57 -21.79 21.27 -7.58
N LYS A 58 -22.66 20.45 -8.18
CA LYS A 58 -23.41 20.83 -9.39
C LYS A 58 -24.34 22.01 -9.17
N GLN A 59 -24.96 22.12 -7.98
CA GLN A 59 -25.82 23.25 -7.62
C GLN A 59 -25.06 24.54 -7.31
N ALA A 60 -23.86 24.42 -6.70
CA ALA A 60 -23.04 25.55 -6.30
C ALA A 60 -21.55 25.28 -6.60
N PRO A 61 -21.13 25.36 -7.88
CA PRO A 61 -19.76 24.97 -8.31
C PRO A 61 -18.63 25.81 -7.72
N SER A 62 -18.94 27.02 -7.24
CA SER A 62 -17.98 27.92 -6.59
C SER A 62 -17.87 27.74 -5.08
N ASN A 63 -18.71 26.91 -4.47
CA ASN A 63 -18.67 26.66 -3.04
C ASN A 63 -17.46 25.81 -2.66
N ALA A 64 -16.50 26.41 -1.94
CA ALA A 64 -15.25 25.77 -1.59
C ALA A 64 -15.43 24.51 -0.73
N ASN A 65 -16.35 24.53 0.23
CA ASN A 65 -16.60 23.36 1.08
C ASN A 65 -17.24 22.20 0.31
N TYR A 66 -18.15 22.46 -0.64
CA TYR A 66 -18.73 21.40 -1.45
C TYR A 66 -17.68 20.78 -2.39
N ASN A 67 -16.80 21.60 -2.97
CA ASN A 67 -15.66 21.10 -3.74
C ASN A 67 -14.74 20.24 -2.87
N TYR A 68 -14.43 20.64 -1.64
CA TYR A 68 -13.64 19.85 -0.70
C TYR A 68 -14.29 18.48 -0.43
N TRP A 69 -15.55 18.46 0.02
CA TRP A 69 -16.22 17.20 0.37
C TRP A 69 -16.31 16.23 -0.81
N TYR A 70 -16.63 16.77 -2.00
CA TYR A 70 -16.70 15.95 -3.20
C TYR A 70 -15.31 15.44 -3.64
N GLY A 71 -14.33 16.34 -3.71
CA GLY A 71 -12.96 15.99 -4.07
C GLY A 71 -12.34 14.98 -3.11
N ALA A 72 -12.56 15.13 -1.81
CA ALA A 72 -12.11 14.17 -0.81
C ALA A 72 -12.79 12.79 -0.98
N CYS A 73 -14.09 12.75 -1.24
CA CYS A 73 -14.78 11.48 -1.56
C CYS A 73 -14.20 10.82 -2.82
N CYS A 74 -13.96 11.58 -3.89
CA CYS A 74 -13.35 11.05 -5.11
C CYS A 74 -11.94 10.50 -4.84
N TYR A 75 -11.15 11.17 -4.01
CA TYR A 75 -9.83 10.66 -3.62
C TYR A 75 -9.93 9.33 -2.88
N GLU A 76 -10.76 9.26 -1.84
CA GLU A 76 -10.93 8.07 -1.00
C GLU A 76 -11.59 6.88 -1.73
N THR A 77 -12.31 7.16 -2.82
CA THR A 77 -12.90 6.12 -3.69
C THR A 77 -12.02 5.78 -4.91
N GLY A 78 -10.74 6.21 -4.91
CA GLY A 78 -9.76 5.88 -5.95
C GLY A 78 -9.83 6.74 -7.22
N GLU A 79 -10.75 7.68 -7.32
CA GLU A 79 -10.95 8.55 -8.49
C GLU A 79 -10.04 9.78 -8.43
N LYS A 80 -8.72 9.56 -8.28
CA LYS A 80 -7.72 10.61 -8.02
C LYS A 80 -7.71 11.71 -9.09
N LYS A 81 -7.88 11.35 -10.38
CA LYS A 81 -7.93 12.33 -11.49
C LYS A 81 -9.15 13.25 -11.39
N GLU A 82 -10.29 12.72 -10.93
CA GLU A 82 -11.49 13.54 -10.71
C GLU A 82 -11.36 14.39 -9.44
N ALA A 83 -10.76 13.87 -8.39
CA ALA A 83 -10.55 14.58 -7.12
C ALA A 83 -9.77 15.89 -7.29
N GLN A 84 -8.71 15.89 -8.09
CA GLN A 84 -7.73 16.97 -8.18
C GLN A 84 -8.37 18.35 -8.43
N PRO A 85 -9.16 18.60 -9.50
CA PRO A 85 -9.68 19.94 -9.79
C PRO A 85 -10.62 20.49 -8.70
N TYR A 86 -11.31 19.62 -7.97
CA TYR A 86 -12.18 20.04 -6.88
C TYR A 86 -11.38 20.40 -5.62
N LEU A 87 -10.35 19.64 -5.29
CA LEU A 87 -9.46 19.92 -4.18
C LEU A 87 -8.65 21.20 -4.43
N GLU A 88 -8.14 21.42 -5.65
CA GLU A 88 -7.46 22.66 -6.04
C GLU A 88 -8.36 23.91 -5.88
N LYS A 89 -9.61 23.84 -6.36
CA LYS A 89 -10.59 24.93 -6.18
C LYS A 89 -10.86 25.20 -4.71
N SER A 90 -10.88 24.17 -3.89
CA SER A 90 -11.12 24.29 -2.45
C SER A 90 -9.92 24.89 -1.73
N ALA A 91 -8.70 24.42 -2.00
CA ALA A 91 -7.47 24.94 -1.43
C ALA A 91 -7.25 26.42 -1.82
N ALA A 92 -7.51 26.79 -3.07
CA ALA A 92 -7.46 28.20 -3.52
C ALA A 92 -8.39 29.12 -2.73
N ARG A 93 -9.42 28.59 -2.08
CA ARG A 93 -10.33 29.30 -1.16
C ARG A 93 -9.99 29.05 0.31
N LYS A 94 -8.79 28.51 0.60
CA LYS A 94 -8.22 28.32 1.95
C LYS A 94 -9.04 27.38 2.83
N VAL A 95 -9.62 26.32 2.26
CA VAL A 95 -10.16 25.20 3.02
C VAL A 95 -9.00 24.34 3.51
N ILE A 96 -8.76 24.33 4.81
CA ILE A 96 -7.55 23.78 5.45
C ILE A 96 -7.34 22.30 5.08
N ASP A 97 -8.38 21.50 5.22
CA ASP A 97 -8.27 20.05 4.99
C ASP A 97 -8.12 19.71 3.49
N ALA A 98 -8.40 20.63 2.57
CA ALA A 98 -8.15 20.45 1.14
C ALA A 98 -6.65 20.41 0.82
N TYR A 99 -5.83 21.15 1.55
CA TYR A 99 -4.36 21.11 1.39
C TYR A 99 -3.81 19.71 1.74
N ARG A 100 -4.29 19.10 2.83
CA ARG A 100 -3.86 17.75 3.20
C ARG A 100 -4.23 16.72 2.11
N TYR A 101 -5.45 16.79 1.58
CA TYR A 101 -5.88 15.90 0.50
C TYR A 101 -5.12 16.13 -0.81
N LEU A 102 -4.80 17.39 -1.14
CA LEU A 102 -3.92 17.68 -2.29
C LEU A 102 -2.51 17.14 -2.06
N GLY A 103 -1.96 17.30 -0.87
CA GLY A 103 -0.67 16.74 -0.52
C GLY A 103 -0.63 15.22 -0.71
N LYS A 104 -1.62 14.51 -0.19
CA LYS A 104 -1.77 13.05 -0.42
C LYS A 104 -1.89 12.70 -1.89
N LEU A 105 -2.72 13.42 -2.63
CA LEU A 105 -2.92 13.18 -4.07
C LEU A 105 -1.63 13.40 -4.85
N TYR A 106 -0.91 14.48 -4.59
CA TYR A 106 0.36 14.76 -5.25
C TYR A 106 1.44 13.74 -4.87
N TYR A 107 1.45 13.27 -3.62
CA TYR A 107 2.31 12.18 -3.19
C TYR A 107 2.06 10.90 -4.00
N ASP A 108 0.81 10.50 -4.14
CA ASP A 108 0.41 9.29 -4.88
C ASP A 108 0.75 9.33 -6.37
N ILE A 109 0.86 10.54 -6.95
CA ILE A 109 1.23 10.74 -8.36
C ILE A 109 2.68 11.21 -8.56
N TYR A 110 3.51 11.03 -7.54
CA TYR A 110 4.96 11.32 -7.52
C TYR A 110 5.31 12.81 -7.73
N ARG A 111 4.40 13.70 -7.44
CA ARG A 111 4.65 15.15 -7.39
C ARG A 111 5.04 15.57 -5.97
N PHE A 112 6.17 15.08 -5.49
CA PHE A 112 6.54 15.20 -4.08
C PHE A 112 6.82 16.64 -3.64
N ASP A 113 7.41 17.49 -4.48
CA ASP A 113 7.62 18.90 -4.13
C ASP A 113 6.27 19.61 -3.94
N ASP A 114 5.27 19.37 -4.83
CA ASP A 114 3.92 19.91 -4.65
C ASP A 114 3.22 19.32 -3.40
N ALA A 115 3.49 18.07 -3.08
CA ALA A 115 2.96 17.46 -1.86
C ALA A 115 3.54 18.13 -0.60
N VAL A 116 4.85 18.41 -0.56
CA VAL A 116 5.51 19.15 0.52
C VAL A 116 4.86 20.52 0.68
N ASP A 117 4.75 21.31 -0.41
CA ASP A 117 4.17 22.64 -0.36
C ASP A 117 2.75 22.66 0.23
N ASN A 118 1.93 21.68 -0.17
CA ASN A 118 0.56 21.58 0.33
C ASN A 118 0.50 21.17 1.82
N TYR A 119 1.36 20.22 2.26
CA TYR A 119 1.42 19.85 3.68
C TYR A 119 1.94 20.99 4.55
N GLU A 120 2.93 21.76 4.11
CA GLU A 120 3.41 22.95 4.83
C GLU A 120 2.31 23.99 4.96
N GLN A 121 1.53 24.23 3.89
CA GLN A 121 0.35 25.10 3.97
C GLN A 121 -0.71 24.55 4.94
N HIS A 122 -0.95 23.24 4.95
CA HIS A 122 -1.88 22.62 5.89
C HIS A 122 -1.45 22.85 7.35
N ILE A 123 -0.16 22.60 7.66
CA ILE A 123 0.41 22.77 9.00
C ILE A 123 0.32 24.24 9.43
N GLU A 124 0.74 25.18 8.57
CA GLU A 124 0.65 26.61 8.86
C GLU A 124 -0.78 27.05 9.25
N TRP A 125 -1.79 26.48 8.56
CA TRP A 125 -3.19 26.77 8.90
C TRP A 125 -3.65 26.10 10.19
N LEU A 126 -3.17 24.88 10.49
CA LEU A 126 -3.44 24.21 11.76
C LEU A 126 -2.90 25.02 12.93
N GLU A 127 -1.66 25.51 12.85
CA GLU A 127 -1.01 26.37 13.84
C GLU A 127 -1.80 27.67 14.06
N LYS A 128 -2.16 28.37 12.98
CA LYS A 128 -2.98 29.59 13.05
C LYS A 128 -4.33 29.37 13.74
N LYS A 129 -4.88 28.14 13.65
CA LYS A 129 -6.13 27.74 14.30
C LYS A 129 -5.91 27.07 15.66
N LYS A 130 -4.67 26.98 16.14
CA LYS A 130 -4.29 26.30 17.39
C LYS A 130 -4.80 24.85 17.45
N ARG A 131 -4.72 24.14 16.32
CA ARG A 131 -5.02 22.70 16.19
C ARG A 131 -3.72 21.91 16.28
N PRO A 132 -3.77 20.65 16.74
CA PRO A 132 -2.60 19.74 16.76
C PRO A 132 -1.98 19.58 15.37
N THR A 133 -0.64 19.54 15.29
CA THR A 133 0.14 19.42 14.03
C THR A 133 0.92 18.14 13.92
N GLU A 134 1.10 17.39 15.00
CA GLU A 134 2.04 16.28 15.13
C GLU A 134 1.83 15.20 14.05
N MET A 135 0.56 14.88 13.75
CA MET A 135 0.25 13.91 12.68
C MET A 135 0.62 14.45 11.29
N ALA A 136 0.32 15.71 11.01
CA ALA A 136 0.63 16.33 9.72
C ALA A 136 2.15 16.52 9.53
N GLU A 137 2.88 16.78 10.61
CA GLU A 137 4.34 16.87 10.61
C GLU A 137 4.98 15.51 10.33
N ALA A 138 4.48 14.43 10.93
CA ALA A 138 4.95 13.07 10.65
C ALA A 138 4.70 12.66 9.18
N GLU A 139 3.51 12.96 8.65
CA GLU A 139 3.18 12.75 7.23
C GLU A 139 4.10 13.59 6.33
N LEU A 140 4.40 14.85 6.70
CA LEU A 140 5.31 15.72 5.94
C LEU A 140 6.74 15.18 5.90
N GLU A 141 7.27 14.63 6.99
CA GLU A 141 8.61 14.05 7.00
C GLU A 141 8.72 12.83 6.06
N GLN A 142 7.68 11.98 6.00
CA GLN A 142 7.62 10.88 5.03
C GLN A 142 7.63 11.41 3.58
N ILE A 143 6.86 12.46 3.30
CA ILE A 143 6.83 13.11 1.96
C ILE A 143 8.18 13.72 1.61
N LYS A 144 8.85 14.41 2.56
CA LYS A 144 10.20 14.95 2.38
C LYS A 144 11.24 13.85 2.11
N GLN A 145 11.09 12.69 2.75
CA GLN A 145 11.93 11.53 2.46
C GLN A 145 11.74 11.07 1.00
N ALA A 146 10.50 10.92 0.53
CA ALA A 146 10.22 10.57 -0.85
C ALA A 146 10.76 11.62 -1.84
N ALA A 147 10.62 12.92 -1.51
CA ALA A 147 11.17 14.01 -2.31
C ALA A 147 12.71 14.00 -2.39
N ARG A 148 13.39 13.50 -1.37
CA ARG A 148 14.84 13.28 -1.42
C ARG A 148 15.18 12.05 -2.26
N MET A 149 14.45 10.94 -2.10
CA MET A 149 14.70 9.69 -2.82
C MET A 149 14.49 9.83 -4.32
N ILE A 150 13.46 10.57 -4.77
CA ILE A 150 13.23 10.78 -6.21
C ILE A 150 14.39 11.54 -6.89
N LYS A 151 15.11 12.39 -6.17
CA LYS A 151 16.30 13.11 -6.69
C LYS A 151 17.52 12.20 -6.83
N GLY A 152 17.55 11.07 -6.11
CA GLY A 152 18.60 10.05 -6.15
C GLY A 152 18.19 8.75 -6.82
N VAL A 153 17.17 8.77 -7.70
CA VAL A 153 16.68 7.57 -8.39
C VAL A 153 17.81 6.84 -9.11
N GLU A 154 17.92 5.56 -8.82
CA GLU A 154 18.87 4.69 -9.51
C GLU A 154 18.39 4.39 -10.93
N ASN A 155 19.29 4.55 -11.89
CA ASN A 155 19.04 4.10 -13.26
C ASN A 155 19.21 2.58 -13.33
N ILE A 156 18.10 1.85 -13.47
CA ILE A 156 18.10 0.41 -13.69
C ILE A 156 17.65 0.07 -15.10
N THR A 157 18.14 -1.03 -15.63
CA THR A 157 17.67 -1.56 -16.91
C THR A 157 16.58 -2.60 -16.64
N VAL A 158 15.32 -2.19 -16.78
CA VAL A 158 14.18 -3.13 -16.74
C VAL A 158 14.14 -3.86 -18.08
N ILE A 159 14.26 -5.19 -18.05
CA ILE A 159 14.25 -6.05 -19.25
C ILE A 159 12.91 -6.69 -19.52
N ASP A 160 12.06 -6.80 -18.48
CA ASP A 160 10.69 -7.32 -18.62
C ASP A 160 9.81 -6.82 -17.46
N SER A 161 8.50 -6.79 -17.69
CA SER A 161 7.52 -6.54 -16.63
C SER A 161 6.19 -7.19 -16.99
N PHE A 162 5.54 -7.83 -16.01
CA PHE A 162 4.26 -8.51 -16.24
C PHE A 162 3.40 -8.53 -14.98
N VAL A 163 2.09 -8.51 -15.18
CA VAL A 163 1.10 -8.45 -14.10
C VAL A 163 0.57 -9.85 -13.79
N VAL A 164 0.58 -10.21 -12.53
CA VAL A 164 0.14 -11.51 -12.03
C VAL A 164 -0.85 -11.36 -10.87
N ASP A 165 -1.49 -12.46 -10.47
CA ASP A 165 -2.29 -12.51 -9.25
C ASP A 165 -1.40 -12.38 -8.01
N LYS A 166 -1.81 -11.54 -7.08
CA LYS A 166 -1.05 -11.25 -5.84
C LYS A 166 -0.81 -12.51 -4.99
N ASN A 167 -1.73 -13.48 -5.04
CA ASN A 167 -1.59 -14.73 -4.28
C ASN A 167 -0.59 -15.71 -4.89
N ASP A 168 -0.26 -15.57 -6.18
CA ASP A 168 0.55 -16.53 -6.94
C ASP A 168 1.87 -15.92 -7.45
N PHE A 169 2.17 -14.70 -7.10
CA PHE A 169 3.26 -13.92 -7.71
C PHE A 169 4.64 -14.55 -7.53
N LEU A 170 4.89 -15.29 -6.44
CA LEU A 170 6.18 -15.98 -6.23
C LEU A 170 6.50 -17.00 -7.34
N LYS A 171 5.48 -17.58 -8.00
CA LYS A 171 5.67 -18.52 -9.12
C LYS A 171 6.31 -17.86 -10.34
N ALA A 172 6.30 -16.53 -10.39
CA ALA A 172 6.90 -15.76 -11.46
C ALA A 172 8.43 -15.59 -11.32
N TYR A 173 8.95 -15.75 -10.10
CA TYR A 173 10.38 -15.65 -9.83
C TYR A 173 11.11 -16.91 -10.34
N LYS A 174 11.98 -16.72 -11.33
CA LYS A 174 12.74 -17.80 -11.97
C LYS A 174 14.22 -17.71 -11.57
N ILE A 175 14.46 -17.61 -10.27
CA ILE A 175 15.84 -17.60 -9.74
C ILE A 175 16.51 -18.96 -9.98
N SER A 176 17.82 -18.94 -10.23
CA SER A 176 18.64 -20.14 -10.33
C SER A 176 18.73 -20.87 -8.99
N ARG A 177 19.05 -22.16 -9.03
CA ARG A 177 19.25 -22.95 -7.83
C ARG A 177 20.43 -22.42 -6.99
N GLU A 178 21.39 -21.85 -7.64
CA GLU A 178 22.59 -21.22 -7.05
C GLU A 178 22.24 -20.00 -6.21
N SER A 179 21.10 -19.34 -6.48
CA SER A 179 20.59 -18.22 -5.69
C SER A 179 19.55 -18.64 -4.64
N GLY A 180 19.35 -19.96 -4.46
CA GLY A 180 18.40 -20.50 -3.48
C GLY A 180 17.00 -20.77 -4.04
N ALA A 181 15.99 -20.76 -3.17
CA ALA A 181 14.62 -21.04 -3.55
C ALA A 181 13.62 -20.13 -2.81
N LEU A 182 12.62 -19.66 -3.53
CA LEU A 182 11.49 -18.90 -3.02
C LEU A 182 10.23 -19.74 -3.16
N TYR A 183 9.46 -19.88 -2.07
CA TYR A 183 8.22 -20.65 -2.11
C TYR A 183 7.25 -20.23 -1.01
N HIS A 184 6.03 -20.72 -1.10
CA HIS A 184 5.02 -20.60 -0.06
C HIS A 184 4.84 -21.99 0.59
N ASP A 185 4.95 -22.02 1.92
CA ASP A 185 4.64 -23.20 2.73
C ASP A 185 3.25 -22.99 3.37
N PRO A 186 2.29 -23.92 3.19
CA PRO A 186 0.97 -23.81 3.79
C PRO A 186 0.94 -23.67 5.32
N ALA A 187 2.00 -24.09 6.00
CA ALA A 187 2.14 -23.95 7.46
C ALA A 187 2.69 -22.58 7.90
N ILE A 188 3.07 -21.72 6.95
CA ILE A 188 3.74 -20.43 7.17
C ILE A 188 2.90 -19.33 6.52
N SER A 189 2.60 -18.25 7.26
CA SER A 189 1.73 -17.18 6.76
C SER A 189 2.40 -16.31 5.66
N GLY A 190 3.73 -16.22 5.67
CA GLY A 190 4.51 -15.38 4.77
C GLY A 190 5.31 -16.15 3.74
N THR A 191 6.29 -15.48 3.14
CA THR A 191 7.18 -16.04 2.13
C THR A 191 8.34 -16.77 2.79
N VAL A 192 8.75 -17.89 2.19
CA VAL A 192 9.92 -18.67 2.59
C VAL A 192 11.03 -18.50 1.56
N TYR A 193 12.21 -18.15 2.03
CA TYR A 193 13.47 -18.24 1.28
C TYR A 193 14.34 -19.35 1.88
N GLN A 194 14.89 -20.19 1.04
CA GLN A 194 15.85 -21.23 1.42
C GLN A 194 17.17 -21.01 0.66
N THR A 195 18.30 -21.08 1.38
CA THR A 195 19.63 -20.96 0.79
C THR A 195 19.90 -22.10 -0.23
N GLU A 196 20.84 -21.87 -1.14
CA GLU A 196 21.26 -22.84 -2.17
C GLU A 196 21.64 -24.22 -1.59
N MET A 197 22.37 -24.20 -0.47
CA MET A 197 22.78 -25.42 0.24
C MET A 197 21.65 -26.12 0.98
N GLY A 198 20.46 -25.50 1.08
CA GLY A 198 19.32 -26.01 1.81
C GLY A 198 19.54 -26.13 3.32
N ASN A 199 20.55 -25.43 3.86
CA ASN A 199 20.96 -25.52 5.26
C ASN A 199 20.39 -24.40 6.14
N LYS A 200 19.79 -23.37 5.56
CA LYS A 200 19.12 -22.25 6.27
C LYS A 200 17.84 -21.86 5.54
N VAL A 201 16.82 -21.55 6.31
CA VAL A 201 15.59 -20.91 5.81
C VAL A 201 15.34 -19.62 6.57
N LEU A 202 14.85 -18.60 5.86
CA LEU A 202 14.31 -17.38 6.41
C LEU A 202 12.85 -17.28 5.96
N TYR A 203 11.97 -16.86 6.82
CA TYR A 203 10.55 -16.77 6.46
C TYR A 203 9.80 -15.74 7.29
N GLY A 204 8.75 -15.17 6.68
CA GLY A 204 7.77 -14.38 7.38
C GLY A 204 6.72 -15.27 8.03
N ASN A 205 6.35 -15.00 9.28
CA ASN A 205 5.22 -15.67 9.92
C ASN A 205 4.48 -14.71 10.83
N GLN A 206 3.17 -14.94 10.96
CA GLN A 206 2.35 -14.14 11.85
C GLN A 206 2.59 -14.53 13.30
N SER A 207 2.94 -13.55 14.12
CA SER A 207 3.10 -13.72 15.56
C SER A 207 1.74 -13.76 16.28
N THR A 208 1.74 -14.05 17.58
CA THR A 208 0.52 -14.19 18.38
C THR A 208 -0.26 -12.87 18.53
N ASP A 209 0.37 -11.73 18.39
CA ASP A 209 -0.24 -10.39 18.38
C ASP A 209 -0.73 -9.94 16.98
N GLY A 210 -0.60 -10.84 15.99
CA GLY A 210 -1.08 -10.60 14.64
C GLY A 210 -0.09 -9.89 13.71
N LYS A 211 1.10 -9.51 14.20
CA LYS A 211 2.14 -8.88 13.37
C LYS A 211 2.89 -9.90 12.55
N MET A 212 3.23 -9.53 11.33
CA MET A 212 4.12 -10.32 10.47
C MET A 212 5.56 -10.09 10.93
N GLN A 213 6.28 -11.18 11.22
CA GLN A 213 7.64 -11.18 11.75
C GLN A 213 8.54 -12.13 10.97
N LEU A 214 9.84 -11.82 10.88
CA LEU A 214 10.86 -12.68 10.26
C LEU A 214 11.46 -13.65 11.27
N TYR A 215 11.65 -14.87 10.81
CA TYR A 215 12.29 -15.96 11.55
C TYR A 215 13.36 -16.62 10.69
N SER A 216 14.35 -17.25 11.35
CA SER A 216 15.31 -18.14 10.72
C SER A 216 15.29 -19.53 11.35
N ARG A 217 15.69 -20.55 10.58
CA ARG A 217 15.98 -21.89 11.03
C ARG A 217 17.20 -22.43 10.28
N ILE A 218 18.02 -23.18 10.97
CA ILE A 218 19.18 -23.86 10.38
C ILE A 218 18.95 -25.38 10.35
N ARG A 219 19.52 -26.04 9.36
CA ARG A 219 19.47 -27.49 9.23
C ARG A 219 20.42 -28.13 10.23
N LEU A 220 19.90 -29.05 11.05
CA LEU A 220 20.64 -29.89 11.97
C LEU A 220 20.76 -31.30 11.38
N LEU A 221 21.47 -32.19 12.05
CA LEU A 221 21.64 -33.60 11.61
C LEU A 221 20.31 -34.34 11.54
N ASP A 222 19.41 -34.07 12.47
CA ASP A 222 18.15 -34.79 12.66
C ASP A 222 16.89 -33.93 12.36
N GLY A 223 17.06 -32.77 11.76
CA GLY A 223 15.91 -31.92 11.43
C GLY A 223 16.25 -30.43 11.27
N TRP A 224 15.31 -29.58 11.58
CA TRP A 224 15.48 -28.12 11.63
C TRP A 224 15.58 -27.65 13.09
N SER A 225 16.36 -26.60 13.33
CA SER A 225 16.37 -25.91 14.62
C SER A 225 14.99 -25.37 14.99
N GLU A 226 14.80 -24.99 16.26
CA GLU A 226 13.68 -24.15 16.63
C GLU A 226 13.69 -22.82 15.85
N PRO A 227 12.52 -22.21 15.59
CA PRO A 227 12.43 -20.90 14.99
C PRO A 227 13.15 -19.84 15.82
N GLU A 228 14.06 -19.09 15.22
CA GLU A 228 14.74 -17.96 15.83
C GLU A 228 14.21 -16.65 15.25
N PRO A 229 13.61 -15.75 16.04
CA PRO A 229 13.11 -14.49 15.55
C PRO A 229 14.26 -13.53 15.22
N LEU A 230 14.15 -12.80 14.11
CA LEU A 230 15.10 -11.73 13.75
C LEU A 230 14.69 -10.44 14.47
N THR A 231 14.93 -10.39 15.79
CA THR A 231 14.36 -9.42 16.73
C THR A 231 14.63 -7.97 16.31
N SER A 232 15.86 -7.63 15.91
CA SER A 232 16.22 -6.26 15.50
C SER A 232 15.44 -5.76 14.28
N LEU A 233 14.96 -6.65 13.42
CA LEU A 233 14.16 -6.31 12.25
C LEU A 233 12.65 -6.28 12.58
N ASN A 234 12.22 -7.16 13.50
CA ASN A 234 10.82 -7.34 13.86
C ASN A 234 10.24 -6.18 14.70
N GLU A 235 11.07 -5.33 15.27
CA GLU A 235 10.64 -4.19 16.09
C GLU A 235 10.05 -3.04 15.26
N GLN A 236 10.32 -2.99 13.96
CA GLN A 236 10.07 -1.83 13.11
C GLN A 236 8.73 -1.84 12.35
N GLY A 237 7.88 -2.83 12.54
CA GLY A 237 6.59 -2.94 11.85
C GLY A 237 6.29 -4.38 11.45
N ASN A 238 5.43 -4.55 10.43
CA ASN A 238 5.28 -5.83 9.78
C ASN A 238 6.46 -6.06 8.84
N VAL A 239 7.03 -7.26 8.89
CA VAL A 239 8.23 -7.63 8.09
C VAL A 239 8.02 -8.98 7.41
N ASN A 240 8.33 -9.06 6.10
CA ASN A 240 8.15 -10.26 5.29
C ASN A 240 9.09 -10.24 4.06
N TYR A 241 8.95 -11.22 3.19
CA TYR A 241 9.64 -11.32 1.90
C TYR A 241 11.18 -11.31 2.01
N PRO A 242 11.77 -12.16 2.85
CA PRO A 242 13.22 -12.21 3.03
C PRO A 242 13.92 -12.81 1.80
N PHE A 243 15.07 -12.24 1.44
CA PHE A 243 15.98 -12.76 0.45
C PHE A 243 17.44 -12.54 0.91
N LEU A 244 18.16 -13.60 1.19
CA LEU A 244 19.55 -13.57 1.58
C LEU A 244 20.45 -13.72 0.35
N MET A 245 21.40 -12.81 0.17
CA MET A 245 22.39 -12.90 -0.91
C MET A 245 23.33 -14.10 -0.72
N SER A 246 24.05 -14.51 -1.78
CA SER A 246 25.01 -15.63 -1.75
C SER A 246 26.18 -15.40 -0.78
N ASP A 247 26.45 -14.13 -0.41
CA ASP A 247 27.44 -13.79 0.61
C ASP A 247 27.06 -14.29 2.03
N GLY A 248 25.80 -14.71 2.22
CA GLY A 248 25.26 -15.17 3.50
C GLY A 248 25.11 -14.09 4.58
N ILE A 249 25.33 -12.82 4.23
CA ILE A 249 25.39 -11.68 5.14
C ILE A 249 24.34 -10.63 4.78
N THR A 250 24.20 -10.30 3.49
CA THR A 250 23.31 -9.24 3.00
C THR A 250 21.89 -9.79 2.86
N LEU A 251 20.96 -9.21 3.61
CA LEU A 251 19.54 -9.58 3.63
C LEU A 251 18.68 -8.45 3.09
N TYR A 252 17.90 -8.75 2.05
CA TYR A 252 16.78 -7.92 1.62
C TYR A 252 15.49 -8.44 2.24
N TYR A 253 14.59 -7.55 2.60
CA TYR A 253 13.26 -7.89 3.10
C TYR A 253 12.31 -6.71 2.89
N ALA A 254 11.02 -6.89 3.10
CA ALA A 254 10.07 -5.78 3.05
C ALA A 254 9.50 -5.48 4.43
N SER A 255 9.30 -4.19 4.72
CA SER A 255 8.70 -3.68 5.95
C SER A 255 7.77 -2.50 5.69
N ASP A 256 6.71 -2.37 6.49
CA ASP A 256 5.83 -1.20 6.55
C ASP A 256 6.19 -0.25 7.72
N GLY A 257 7.36 -0.46 8.32
CA GLY A 257 7.83 0.29 9.49
C GLY A 257 8.45 1.65 9.16
N GLU A 258 9.22 2.17 10.13
CA GLU A 258 9.89 3.47 10.00
C GLU A 258 10.77 3.53 8.76
N GLY A 259 10.67 4.62 7.99
CA GLY A 259 11.41 4.82 6.74
C GLY A 259 10.74 4.25 5.50
N SER A 260 9.56 3.61 5.63
CA SER A 260 8.72 3.21 4.50
C SER A 260 8.06 4.42 3.85
N LEU A 261 7.93 4.40 2.52
CA LEU A 261 7.24 5.44 1.73
C LEU A 261 5.73 5.19 1.63
N GLY A 262 5.34 3.92 1.57
CA GLY A 262 3.95 3.53 1.39
C GLY A 262 3.50 2.51 2.43
N GLY A 263 3.12 1.32 1.94
CA GLY A 263 2.93 0.15 2.76
C GLY A 263 4.25 -0.59 2.97
N TYR A 264 4.38 -1.81 2.44
CA TYR A 264 5.67 -2.49 2.41
C TYR A 264 6.64 -1.78 1.47
N ASP A 265 7.83 -1.47 1.97
CA ASP A 265 9.00 -1.05 1.21
C ASP A 265 10.12 -2.08 1.36
N ILE A 266 11.00 -2.16 0.37
CA ILE A 266 12.16 -3.04 0.38
C ILE A 266 13.30 -2.36 1.14
N PHE A 267 13.84 -3.08 2.12
CA PHE A 267 14.99 -2.68 2.91
C PHE A 267 16.16 -3.65 2.70
N VAL A 268 17.36 -3.17 2.92
CA VAL A 268 18.59 -3.97 2.94
C VAL A 268 19.28 -3.82 4.27
N THR A 269 19.83 -4.92 4.77
CA THR A 269 20.67 -4.93 5.98
C THR A 269 21.79 -5.95 5.85
N ARG A 270 22.71 -5.94 6.77
CA ARG A 270 23.83 -6.90 6.85
C ARG A 270 23.92 -7.53 8.23
N TYR A 271 24.24 -8.81 8.26
CA TYR A 271 24.46 -9.52 9.51
C TYR A 271 25.82 -9.15 10.09
N ASP A 272 25.82 -8.70 11.34
CA ASP A 272 26.99 -8.44 12.13
C ASP A 272 27.30 -9.68 13.00
N SER A 273 28.36 -10.38 12.65
CA SER A 273 28.77 -11.61 13.36
C SER A 273 29.34 -11.32 14.76
N GLU A 274 29.87 -10.11 15.00
CA GLU A 274 30.42 -9.75 16.31
C GLU A 274 29.32 -9.58 17.35
N ASN A 275 28.23 -8.94 16.94
CA ASN A 275 27.07 -8.69 17.80
C ASN A 275 25.96 -9.75 17.62
N SER A 276 26.14 -10.72 16.73
CA SER A 276 25.15 -11.75 16.39
C SER A 276 23.78 -11.18 16.04
N ASN A 277 23.75 -10.08 15.29
CA ASN A 277 22.52 -9.35 14.97
C ASN A 277 22.59 -8.70 13.59
N TYR A 278 21.45 -8.24 13.06
CA TYR A 278 21.44 -7.44 11.85
C TYR A 278 21.66 -5.95 12.18
N LEU A 279 22.43 -5.27 11.33
CA LEU A 279 22.65 -3.83 11.39
C LEU A 279 21.35 -3.07 11.14
N ARG A 280 21.38 -1.75 11.42
CA ARG A 280 20.26 -0.88 11.07
C ARG A 280 19.98 -0.98 9.57
N PRO A 281 18.73 -1.30 9.16
CA PRO A 281 18.40 -1.44 7.75
C PRO A 281 18.29 -0.08 7.05
N ASP A 282 18.64 -0.08 5.77
CA ASP A 282 18.48 1.06 4.87
C ASP A 282 17.36 0.76 3.85
N ASN A 283 16.46 1.74 3.63
CA ASN A 283 15.51 1.71 2.53
C ASN A 283 16.28 1.81 1.21
N ILE A 284 16.07 0.84 0.29
CA ILE A 284 16.84 0.79 -0.97
C ILE A 284 16.49 1.92 -1.96
N GLY A 285 15.40 2.66 -1.69
CA GLY A 285 15.01 3.84 -2.45
C GLY A 285 14.31 3.55 -3.77
N MET A 286 14.13 4.62 -4.53
CA MET A 286 13.52 4.53 -5.86
C MET A 286 14.54 4.10 -6.91
N PRO A 287 14.14 3.34 -7.93
CA PRO A 287 12.77 3.04 -8.35
C PRO A 287 12.14 1.80 -7.69
N PHE A 288 12.87 1.11 -6.82
CA PHE A 288 12.36 -0.13 -6.21
C PHE A 288 11.18 0.16 -5.28
N ASN A 289 11.32 1.16 -4.42
CA ASN A 289 10.28 1.59 -3.50
C ASN A 289 9.44 2.75 -4.04
N SER A 290 8.21 2.86 -3.56
CA SER A 290 7.19 3.81 -4.05
C SER A 290 6.15 4.11 -2.95
N PRO A 291 5.21 5.03 -3.18
CA PRO A 291 4.05 5.22 -2.29
C PRO A 291 3.08 4.03 -2.20
N ALA A 292 3.29 2.95 -2.96
CA ALA A 292 2.50 1.71 -2.92
C ALA A 292 3.20 0.63 -2.07
N ASN A 293 2.77 -0.64 -2.19
CA ASN A 293 3.54 -1.74 -1.60
C ASN A 293 4.56 -2.26 -2.60
N ASP A 294 5.79 -2.35 -2.15
CA ASP A 294 6.93 -2.87 -2.90
C ASP A 294 7.59 -3.98 -2.10
N TYR A 295 7.79 -5.15 -2.69
CA TYR A 295 8.22 -6.31 -1.94
C TYR A 295 8.90 -7.37 -2.79
N MET A 296 9.45 -8.39 -2.14
CA MET A 296 10.12 -9.55 -2.73
C MET A 296 11.21 -9.16 -3.72
N TYR A 297 12.21 -8.41 -3.23
CA TYR A 297 13.43 -8.16 -3.98
C TYR A 297 14.30 -9.40 -3.98
N ALA A 298 14.70 -9.87 -5.15
CA ALA A 298 15.57 -11.03 -5.32
C ALA A 298 16.60 -10.79 -6.43
N ILE A 299 17.82 -11.24 -6.21
CA ILE A 299 18.92 -11.15 -7.17
C ILE A 299 19.43 -12.57 -7.47
N ASP A 300 19.38 -12.96 -8.71
CA ASP A 300 20.09 -14.12 -9.20
C ASP A 300 21.49 -13.66 -9.67
N GLU A 301 22.46 -13.75 -8.76
CA GLU A 301 23.84 -13.34 -9.01
C GLU A 301 24.50 -14.17 -10.12
N PHE A 302 24.11 -15.44 -10.25
CA PHE A 302 24.62 -16.34 -11.26
C PHE A 302 24.23 -15.91 -12.68
N ASN A 303 22.97 -15.50 -12.88
CA ASN A 303 22.45 -15.05 -14.16
C ASN A 303 22.48 -13.52 -14.33
N ASN A 304 22.89 -12.77 -13.31
CA ASN A 304 22.89 -11.31 -13.26
C ASN A 304 21.52 -10.71 -13.58
N ILE A 305 20.48 -11.23 -12.95
CA ILE A 305 19.08 -10.81 -13.12
C ILE A 305 18.47 -10.57 -11.75
N GLY A 306 17.71 -9.46 -11.63
CA GLY A 306 16.96 -9.14 -10.43
C GLY A 306 15.45 -9.08 -10.69
N TRP A 307 14.68 -9.30 -9.64
CA TRP A 307 13.22 -9.17 -9.61
C TRP A 307 12.79 -8.34 -8.41
N PHE A 308 11.75 -7.57 -8.58
CA PHE A 308 10.96 -7.05 -7.47
C PHE A 308 9.49 -6.98 -7.85
N ALA A 309 8.63 -6.99 -6.86
CA ALA A 309 7.18 -6.92 -7.01
C ALA A 309 6.67 -5.58 -6.50
N SER A 310 5.67 -5.02 -7.19
CA SER A 310 5.01 -3.78 -6.77
C SER A 310 3.53 -3.81 -7.13
N ASP A 311 2.66 -3.35 -6.24
CA ASP A 311 1.25 -3.14 -6.56
C ASP A 311 0.94 -1.72 -7.04
N ARG A 312 1.97 -0.87 -7.28
CA ARG A 312 1.80 0.46 -7.88
C ARG A 312 1.02 0.38 -9.20
N TYR A 313 -0.02 1.20 -9.29
CA TYR A 313 -0.90 1.26 -10.47
C TYR A 313 -1.65 -0.05 -10.79
N GLN A 314 -1.72 -1.00 -9.85
CA GLN A 314 -2.42 -2.26 -10.05
C GLN A 314 -3.75 -2.28 -9.27
N PRO A 315 -4.73 -3.09 -9.72
CA PRO A 315 -5.89 -3.44 -8.91
C PRO A 315 -5.47 -4.22 -7.64
N ASP A 316 -6.29 -4.20 -6.60
CA ASP A 316 -5.98 -4.76 -5.27
C ASP A 316 -5.53 -6.23 -5.28
N ASN A 317 -6.01 -7.02 -6.26
CA ASN A 317 -5.68 -8.44 -6.39
C ASN A 317 -4.51 -8.72 -7.35
N LYS A 318 -3.87 -7.70 -7.90
CA LYS A 318 -2.78 -7.81 -8.87
C LYS A 318 -1.50 -7.19 -8.35
N VAL A 319 -0.40 -7.64 -8.91
CA VAL A 319 0.94 -7.11 -8.68
C VAL A 319 1.73 -7.17 -9.98
N CYS A 320 2.55 -6.17 -10.23
CA CYS A 320 3.51 -6.16 -11.33
C CYS A 320 4.84 -6.68 -10.84
N ILE A 321 5.40 -7.64 -11.55
CA ILE A 321 6.77 -8.11 -11.38
C ILE A 321 7.64 -7.36 -12.39
N TYR A 322 8.70 -6.74 -11.90
CA TYR A 322 9.73 -6.11 -12.70
C TYR A 322 10.97 -6.98 -12.72
N VAL A 323 11.48 -7.25 -13.92
CA VAL A 323 12.73 -7.98 -14.12
C VAL A 323 13.79 -7.01 -14.61
N PHE A 324 14.93 -6.96 -13.95
CA PHE A 324 15.95 -5.94 -14.24
C PHE A 324 17.36 -6.52 -14.21
N VAL A 325 18.31 -5.78 -14.80
CA VAL A 325 19.73 -6.08 -14.67
C VAL A 325 20.27 -5.31 -13.45
N PRO A 326 20.82 -6.01 -12.44
CA PRO A 326 21.45 -5.37 -11.29
C PRO A 326 22.60 -4.46 -11.70
N ASN A 327 22.75 -3.34 -11.01
CA ASN A 327 23.83 -2.39 -11.29
C ASN A 327 25.09 -2.78 -10.50
N SER A 328 26.10 -3.31 -11.18
CA SER A 328 27.35 -3.78 -10.57
C SER A 328 28.14 -2.70 -9.79
N SER A 329 27.92 -1.41 -10.09
CA SER A 329 28.57 -0.32 -9.38
C SER A 329 28.08 -0.11 -7.95
N LYS A 330 26.88 -0.55 -7.60
CA LYS A 330 26.34 -0.44 -6.23
C LYS A 330 26.78 -1.59 -5.31
N GLU A 331 27.10 -2.76 -5.87
CA GLU A 331 27.68 -3.85 -5.08
C GLU A 331 29.02 -3.44 -4.44
N GLU A 332 29.83 -2.62 -5.16
CA GLU A 332 31.09 -2.10 -4.62
C GLU A 332 30.88 -1.04 -3.53
N ILE A 333 29.87 -0.17 -3.65
CA ILE A 333 29.58 0.88 -2.67
C ILE A 333 29.04 0.26 -1.37
N GLY A 334 28.18 -0.78 -1.46
CA GLY A 334 27.73 -1.52 -0.29
C GLY A 334 28.85 -2.27 0.45
N ARG A 335 29.94 -2.61 -0.24
CA ARG A 335 31.16 -3.22 0.34
C ARG A 335 32.16 -2.18 0.88
N ALA A 336 32.08 -0.92 0.46
CA ALA A 336 33.04 0.13 0.81
C ALA A 336 32.72 0.93 2.09
N HIS A 337 31.55 0.73 2.68
CA HIS A 337 31.15 1.35 3.95
C HIS A 337 31.27 0.38 5.14
N VAL A 338 32.43 -0.25 5.27
CA VAL A 338 32.87 -0.98 6.48
C VAL A 338 34.04 -0.24 7.11
#